data_5fe0aa34644b6497b586b99487ae5def
#
_entry.id   5fe0aa34644b6497b586b99487ae5def
#
_cell.length_a   1.000
_cell.length_b   1.000
_cell.length_c   1.000
_cell.angle_alpha   90.00
_cell.angle_beta   90.00
_cell.angle_gamma   90.00
#
_symmetry.space_group_name_H-M   'P 1'
#
loop_
_entity.id
_entity.type
_entity.pdbx_description
1 polymer ?
#
loop_
_entity_poly.entity_id
_entity_poly.type
_entity_poly.pdbx_seq_one_letter_code
_entity_poly.pdbx_strand_id
1 'polypeptide(L)'
;AKRLCEVTYQSMWLGIREVKAGAYLGDIGHAIQNYAESKSYSVVREFCGHGIGKVFHDEPQVLHYGTPGDGLKLEAGMIFTIEPMINAGKKDIKVLPDNWTVVTKDRSLSAQWEHTILVTSEGYEVLTVSKDTPTPFLD
;
A
#
# COMPACT_ATOMS: atom_id res chain seq x y z
N ALA A 1 4.35 18.77 1.96
CA ALA A 1 3.42 18.09 1.05
C ALA A 1 4.16 17.26 0.00
N LYS A 2 5.15 17.85 -0.69
CA LYS A 2 5.92 17.13 -1.71
C LYS A 2 6.68 15.93 -1.12
N ARG A 3 7.35 16.12 0.01
CA ARG A 3 8.08 15.03 0.67
C ARG A 3 7.14 13.89 1.08
N LEU A 4 5.94 14.23 1.57
CA LEU A 4 4.94 13.22 1.95
C LEU A 4 4.52 12.39 0.74
N CYS A 5 4.25 13.03 -0.41
CA CYS A 5 3.88 12.31 -1.63
C CYS A 5 5.01 11.39 -2.10
N GLU A 6 6.26 11.85 -2.05
CA GLU A 6 7.42 11.05 -2.43
C GLU A 6 7.61 9.85 -1.51
N VAL A 7 7.50 10.05 -0.19
CA VAL A 7 7.62 8.96 0.79
C VAL A 7 6.50 7.93 0.60
N THR A 8 5.28 8.40 0.36
CA THR A 8 4.13 7.52 0.09
C THR A 8 4.38 6.67 -1.15
N TYR A 9 4.85 7.28 -2.22
CA TYR A 9 5.17 6.60 -3.47
C TYR A 9 6.26 5.56 -3.28
N GLN A 10 7.35 5.93 -2.61
CA GLN A 10 8.46 5.01 -2.34
C GLN A 10 8.05 3.86 -1.43
N SER A 11 7.24 4.12 -0.39
CA SER A 11 6.75 3.06 0.49
C SER A 11 5.91 2.05 -0.28
N MET A 12 5.05 2.53 -1.19
CA MET A 12 4.27 1.66 -2.07
C MET A 12 5.17 0.74 -2.88
N TRP A 13 6.21 1.29 -3.53
CA TRP A 13 7.13 0.50 -4.35
C TRP A 13 7.97 -0.48 -3.54
N LEU A 14 8.35 -0.13 -2.30
CA LEU A 14 9.03 -1.08 -1.42
C LEU A 14 8.13 -2.27 -1.09
N GLY A 15 6.83 -2.02 -0.89
CA GLY A 15 5.85 -3.11 -0.76
C GLY A 15 5.72 -3.93 -2.03
N ILE A 16 5.64 -3.28 -3.18
CA ILE A 16 5.53 -3.97 -4.49
C ILE A 16 6.74 -4.89 -4.72
N ARG A 17 7.93 -4.46 -4.36
CA ARG A 17 9.15 -5.25 -4.52
C ARG A 17 9.17 -6.54 -3.72
N GLU A 18 8.36 -6.65 -2.66
CA GLU A 18 8.23 -7.88 -1.88
C GLU A 18 7.35 -8.93 -2.57
N VAL A 19 6.64 -8.56 -3.63
CA VAL A 19 5.66 -9.44 -4.28
C VAL A 19 6.36 -10.49 -5.14
N LYS A 20 6.12 -11.75 -4.80
CA LYS A 20 6.49 -12.91 -5.61
C LYS A 20 5.74 -14.13 -5.08
N ALA A 21 5.63 -15.17 -5.89
CA ALA A 21 5.07 -16.42 -5.42
C ALA A 21 5.90 -16.95 -4.24
N GLY A 22 5.24 -17.32 -3.16
CA GLY A 22 5.87 -17.80 -1.94
C GLY A 22 6.12 -16.73 -0.88
N ALA A 23 6.03 -15.45 -1.22
CA ALA A 23 6.05 -14.37 -0.22
C ALA A 23 4.70 -14.30 0.51
N TYR A 24 4.63 -13.47 1.54
CA TYR A 24 3.43 -13.32 2.37
C TYR A 24 2.93 -11.87 2.32
N LEU A 25 1.63 -11.68 2.52
CA LEU A 25 1.04 -10.34 2.57
C LEU A 25 1.69 -9.46 3.66
N GLY A 26 2.07 -10.06 4.78
CA GLY A 26 2.78 -9.34 5.85
C GLY A 26 4.13 -8.77 5.42
N ASP A 27 4.79 -9.40 4.45
CA ASP A 27 6.05 -8.87 3.90
C ASP A 27 5.82 -7.51 3.24
N ILE A 28 4.73 -7.39 2.48
CA ILE A 28 4.33 -6.14 1.81
C ILE A 28 4.04 -5.05 2.86
N GLY A 29 3.16 -5.37 3.81
CA GLY A 29 2.76 -4.41 4.85
C GLY A 29 3.92 -3.96 5.69
N HIS A 30 4.81 -4.86 6.07
CA HIS A 30 5.99 -4.53 6.85
C HIS A 30 6.93 -3.58 6.10
N ALA A 31 7.19 -3.84 4.82
CA ALA A 31 8.07 -3.00 4.01
C ALA A 31 7.54 -1.57 3.92
N ILE A 32 6.23 -1.41 3.70
CA ILE A 32 5.57 -0.11 3.64
C ILE A 32 5.66 0.61 4.98
N GLN A 33 5.25 -0.06 6.05
CA GLN A 33 5.24 0.50 7.40
C GLN A 33 6.64 0.91 7.85
N ASN A 34 7.60 0.02 7.68
CA ASN A 34 8.98 0.28 8.11
C ASN A 34 9.55 1.52 7.45
N TYR A 35 9.35 1.68 6.14
CA TYR A 35 9.85 2.85 5.42
C TYR A 35 9.14 4.13 5.86
N ALA A 36 7.80 4.13 5.89
CA ALA A 36 7.03 5.31 6.27
C ALA A 36 7.39 5.78 7.69
N GLU A 37 7.46 4.85 8.64
CA GLU A 37 7.81 5.16 10.03
C GLU A 37 9.25 5.64 10.16
N SER A 38 10.18 5.12 9.36
CA SER A 38 11.57 5.59 9.34
C SER A 38 11.68 7.04 8.88
N LYS A 39 10.68 7.55 8.17
CA LYS A 39 10.58 8.94 7.72
C LYS A 39 9.71 9.80 8.64
N SER A 40 9.35 9.27 9.81
CA SER A 40 8.52 9.93 10.83
C SER A 40 7.07 10.17 10.37
N TYR A 41 6.58 9.30 9.50
CA TYR A 41 5.19 9.30 9.06
C TYR A 41 4.46 8.06 9.61
N SER A 42 3.15 8.01 9.46
CA SER A 42 2.35 6.89 9.94
C SER A 42 1.47 6.31 8.84
N VAL A 43 1.19 5.02 8.94
CA VAL A 43 0.35 4.29 7.99
C VAL A 43 -1.07 4.22 8.53
N VAL A 44 -2.04 4.63 7.70
CA VAL A 44 -3.47 4.50 8.02
C VAL A 44 -3.84 3.03 7.98
N ARG A 45 -4.52 2.54 9.03
CA ARG A 45 -4.84 1.12 9.20
C ARG A 45 -6.24 0.74 8.78
N GLU A 46 -7.15 1.69 8.69
CA GLU A 46 -8.57 1.45 8.39
C GLU A 46 -8.83 1.16 6.91
N PHE A 47 -7.88 1.49 6.04
CA PHE A 47 -7.96 1.22 4.61
C PHE A 47 -6.84 0.27 4.20
N CYS A 48 -7.17 -0.60 3.25
CA CYS A 48 -6.23 -1.61 2.76
C CYS A 48 -6.38 -1.78 1.25
N GLY A 49 -5.37 -2.38 0.63
CA GLY A 49 -5.50 -2.90 -0.71
C GLY A 49 -6.42 -4.11 -0.74
N HIS A 50 -6.83 -4.53 -1.91
CA HIS A 50 -7.81 -5.58 -2.08
C HIS A 50 -7.51 -6.46 -3.28
N GLY A 51 -8.01 -7.70 -3.22
CA GLY A 51 -7.98 -8.58 -4.36
C GLY A 51 -8.87 -8.04 -5.49
N ILE A 52 -8.57 -8.45 -6.70
CA ILE A 52 -9.37 -8.14 -7.87
C ILE A 52 -9.79 -9.47 -8.49
N GLY A 53 -11.09 -9.67 -8.57
CA GLY A 53 -11.68 -10.87 -9.13
C GLY A 53 -12.99 -10.54 -9.81
N LYS A 54 -13.93 -11.49 -9.81
CA LYS A 54 -15.26 -11.31 -10.41
C LYS A 54 -16.08 -10.25 -9.67
N VAL A 55 -15.79 -10.04 -8.39
CA VAL A 55 -16.43 -9.02 -7.56
C VAL A 55 -15.35 -7.99 -7.20
N PHE A 56 -15.63 -6.71 -7.46
CA PHE A 56 -14.75 -5.61 -7.10
C PHE A 56 -14.54 -5.58 -5.58
N HIS A 57 -13.32 -5.31 -5.12
CA HIS A 57 -12.89 -5.38 -3.72
C HIS A 57 -12.92 -6.80 -3.12
N ASP A 58 -12.62 -7.79 -3.96
CA ASP A 58 -12.55 -9.17 -3.53
C ASP A 58 -11.37 -9.43 -2.57
N GLU A 59 -11.44 -10.55 -1.82
CA GLU A 59 -10.34 -11.00 -0.97
C GLU A 59 -9.09 -11.35 -1.83
N PRO A 60 -7.87 -11.20 -1.30
CA PRO A 60 -7.57 -10.89 0.09
C PRO A 60 -7.51 -9.40 0.40
N GLN A 61 -7.55 -9.06 1.70
CA GLN A 61 -7.22 -7.72 2.17
C GLN A 61 -5.70 -7.57 2.24
N VAL A 62 -5.18 -6.53 1.61
CA VAL A 62 -3.74 -6.25 1.57
C VAL A 62 -3.43 -5.12 2.53
N LEU A 63 -2.99 -5.44 3.73
CA LEU A 63 -2.67 -4.45 4.75
C LEU A 63 -1.35 -3.75 4.41
N HIS A 64 -1.27 -2.46 4.75
CA HIS A 64 -0.07 -1.65 4.51
C HIS A 64 0.80 -1.55 5.77
N TYR A 65 0.62 -2.46 6.68
CA TYR A 65 1.41 -2.64 7.90
C TYR A 65 1.42 -4.13 8.23
N GLY A 66 2.35 -4.55 9.07
CA GLY A 66 2.37 -5.95 9.50
C GLY A 66 3.75 -6.47 9.81
N THR A 67 3.83 -7.80 9.89
CA THR A 67 5.02 -8.55 10.27
C THR A 67 5.44 -9.46 9.12
N PRO A 68 6.75 -9.55 8.79
CA PRO A 68 7.22 -10.46 7.76
C PRO A 68 6.79 -11.90 8.04
N GLY A 69 6.37 -12.60 6.99
CA GLY A 69 5.95 -14.00 7.07
C GLY A 69 4.51 -14.21 7.53
N ASP A 70 3.80 -13.15 7.92
CA ASP A 70 2.42 -13.26 8.35
C ASP A 70 1.44 -13.10 7.18
N GLY A 71 0.24 -13.61 7.39
CA GLY A 71 -0.87 -13.46 6.45
C GLY A 71 -0.86 -14.51 5.34
N LEU A 72 -1.63 -14.22 4.30
CA LEU A 72 -1.78 -15.13 3.16
C LEU A 72 -0.48 -15.26 2.38
N LYS A 73 -0.14 -16.50 2.02
CA LYS A 73 0.97 -16.77 1.12
C LYS A 73 0.56 -16.46 -0.32
N LEU A 74 1.41 -15.72 -1.02
CA LEU A 74 1.13 -15.32 -2.39
C LEU A 74 1.36 -16.47 -3.37
N GLU A 75 0.50 -16.57 -4.37
CA GLU A 75 0.59 -17.55 -5.44
C GLU A 75 0.55 -16.84 -6.80
N ALA A 76 1.29 -17.39 -7.76
CA ALA A 76 1.29 -16.86 -9.13
C ALA A 76 -0.14 -16.81 -9.68
N GLY A 77 -0.49 -15.73 -10.34
CA GLY A 77 -1.81 -15.49 -10.90
C GLY A 77 -2.72 -14.63 -10.01
N MET A 78 -2.37 -14.41 -8.75
CA MET A 78 -3.13 -13.49 -7.90
C MET A 78 -2.99 -12.07 -8.40
N ILE A 79 -4.10 -11.31 -8.34
CA ILE A 79 -4.13 -9.88 -8.68
C ILE A 79 -4.73 -9.12 -7.51
N PHE A 80 -4.05 -8.07 -7.07
CA PHE A 80 -4.53 -7.24 -5.97
C PHE A 80 -3.96 -5.83 -6.07
N THR A 81 -4.51 -4.90 -5.29
CA THR A 81 -4.01 -3.53 -5.22
C THR A 81 -3.09 -3.35 -4.03
N ILE A 82 -2.13 -2.45 -4.18
CA ILE A 82 -1.32 -1.91 -3.09
C ILE A 82 -1.55 -0.40 -3.14
N GLU A 83 -2.12 0.15 -2.07
CA GLU A 83 -2.64 1.53 -2.09
C GLU A 83 -2.43 2.24 -0.74
N PRO A 84 -1.19 2.35 -0.24
CA PRO A 84 -0.96 2.90 1.09
C PRO A 84 -1.43 4.34 1.22
N MET A 85 -2.07 4.62 2.34
CA MET A 85 -2.41 5.96 2.78
C MET A 85 -1.49 6.34 3.93
N ILE A 86 -0.70 7.38 3.75
CA ILE A 86 0.35 7.78 4.69
C ILE A 86 0.03 9.16 5.23
N ASN A 87 0.04 9.30 6.56
CA ASN A 87 -0.20 10.56 7.26
C ASN A 87 1.11 11.20 7.72
N ALA A 88 1.21 12.51 7.58
CA ALA A 88 2.36 13.27 8.10
C ALA A 88 2.42 13.27 9.62
N GLY A 89 1.26 13.16 10.29
CA GLY A 89 1.13 13.09 11.73
C GLY A 89 0.78 11.68 12.21
N LYS A 90 -0.23 11.59 13.07
CA LYS A 90 -0.69 10.32 13.63
C LYS A 90 -1.52 9.53 12.63
N LYS A 91 -1.58 8.22 12.82
CA LYS A 91 -2.28 7.30 11.91
C LYS A 91 -3.81 7.44 11.94
N ASP A 92 -4.38 8.05 12.97
CA ASP A 92 -5.81 8.05 13.18
C ASP A 92 -6.54 8.96 12.20
N ILE A 93 -7.69 8.49 11.74
CA ILE A 93 -8.57 9.20 10.81
C ILE A 93 -9.95 9.36 11.43
N LYS A 94 -10.78 10.22 10.83
CA LYS A 94 -12.20 10.31 11.16
C LYS A 94 -13.02 10.47 9.90
N VAL A 95 -14.25 9.95 9.92
CA VAL A 95 -15.24 10.14 8.87
C VAL A 95 -16.11 11.33 9.25
N LEU A 96 -16.30 12.27 8.32
CA LEU A 96 -17.11 13.45 8.55
C LEU A 96 -18.61 13.11 8.59
N PRO A 97 -19.48 14.07 9.05
CA PRO A 97 -20.92 13.82 9.15
C PRO A 97 -21.62 13.41 7.85
N ASP A 98 -21.02 13.68 6.68
CA ASP A 98 -21.56 13.23 5.39
C ASP A 98 -21.42 11.70 5.19
N ASN A 99 -20.77 10.99 6.11
CA ASN A 99 -20.48 9.56 6.03
C ASN A 99 -19.62 9.14 4.84
N TRP A 100 -18.99 10.08 4.19
CA TRP A 100 -18.19 9.86 2.98
C TRP A 100 -16.76 10.41 3.11
N THR A 101 -16.63 11.67 3.53
CA THR A 101 -15.34 12.35 3.59
C THR A 101 -14.51 11.84 4.76
N VAL A 102 -13.28 11.43 4.48
CA VAL A 102 -12.31 10.94 5.47
C VAL A 102 -11.20 11.96 5.60
N VAL A 103 -10.89 12.35 6.84
CA VAL A 103 -9.81 13.28 7.15
C VAL A 103 -8.91 12.71 8.25
N THR A 104 -7.68 13.20 8.35
CA THR A 104 -6.80 12.87 9.46
C THR A 104 -7.39 13.45 10.74
N LYS A 105 -7.31 12.68 11.83
CA LYS A 105 -7.88 13.12 13.11
C LYS A 105 -7.15 14.34 13.67
N ASP A 106 -5.85 14.42 13.48
CA ASP A 106 -4.99 15.52 13.95
C ASP A 106 -4.84 16.66 12.93
N ARG A 107 -5.58 16.60 11.82
CA ARG A 107 -5.54 17.58 10.72
C ARG A 107 -4.21 17.67 9.98
N SER A 108 -3.33 16.68 10.15
CA SER A 108 -2.10 16.59 9.37
C SER A 108 -2.39 16.24 7.91
N LEU A 109 -1.41 16.45 7.06
CA LEU A 109 -1.50 16.07 5.64
C LEU A 109 -1.50 14.55 5.49
N SER A 110 -2.16 14.08 4.44
CA SER A 110 -2.17 12.68 4.05
C SER A 110 -1.95 12.56 2.54
N ALA A 111 -1.35 11.46 2.11
CA ALA A 111 -1.17 11.15 0.70
C ALA A 111 -1.45 9.68 0.44
N GLN A 112 -1.85 9.38 -0.80
CA GLN A 112 -2.12 8.01 -1.22
C GLN A 112 -1.66 7.81 -2.67
N TRP A 113 -1.09 6.64 -2.93
CA TRP A 113 -0.80 6.13 -4.27
C TRP A 113 -1.34 4.72 -4.40
N GLU A 114 -1.65 4.29 -5.61
CA GLU A 114 -2.20 2.96 -5.85
C GLU A 114 -1.65 2.37 -7.14
N HIS A 115 -1.32 1.08 -7.08
CA HIS A 115 -1.07 0.26 -8.25
C HIS A 115 -1.76 -1.09 -8.12
N THR A 116 -2.11 -1.68 -9.25
CA THR A 116 -2.62 -3.05 -9.36
C THR A 116 -1.48 -3.97 -9.74
N ILE A 117 -1.33 -5.06 -9.02
CA ILE A 117 -0.19 -5.96 -9.10
C ILE A 117 -0.65 -7.37 -9.47
N LEU A 118 0.03 -7.97 -10.43
CA LEU A 118 -0.08 -9.39 -10.76
C LEU A 118 1.11 -10.12 -10.15
N VAL A 119 0.86 -11.16 -9.37
CA VAL A 119 1.91 -12.04 -8.85
C VAL A 119 2.35 -12.99 -9.95
N THR A 120 3.64 -13.04 -10.23
CA THR A 120 4.22 -13.99 -11.17
C THR A 120 5.06 -15.03 -10.42
N SER A 121 5.47 -16.09 -11.10
CA SER A 121 6.30 -17.14 -10.49
C SER A 121 7.64 -16.61 -9.96
N GLU A 122 8.18 -15.57 -10.59
CA GLU A 122 9.50 -15.03 -10.28
C GLU A 122 9.47 -13.65 -9.64
N GLY A 123 8.29 -13.01 -9.57
CA GLY A 123 8.19 -11.67 -9.04
C GLY A 123 6.81 -11.09 -9.21
N TYR A 124 6.72 -9.95 -9.88
CA TYR A 124 5.47 -9.21 -10.06
C TYR A 124 5.42 -8.50 -11.39
N GLU A 125 4.21 -8.13 -11.80
CA GLU A 125 3.96 -7.23 -12.91
C GLU A 125 3.01 -6.14 -12.43
N VAL A 126 3.35 -4.88 -12.69
CA VAL A 126 2.50 -3.73 -12.35
C VAL A 126 1.60 -3.43 -13.54
N LEU A 127 0.30 -3.65 -13.38
CA LEU A 127 -0.66 -3.55 -14.48
C LEU A 127 -1.08 -2.10 -14.79
N THR A 128 -0.85 -1.16 -13.87
CA THR A 128 -1.29 0.23 -13.97
C THR A 128 -0.16 1.21 -14.29
N VAL A 129 0.99 0.73 -14.69
CA VAL A 129 2.12 1.58 -15.11
C VAL A 129 1.85 2.15 -16.50
N SER A 130 2.13 3.44 -16.68
CA SER A 130 2.10 4.13 -17.97
C SER A 130 3.42 4.87 -18.17
N LYS A 131 3.59 5.47 -19.35
CA LYS A 131 4.79 6.26 -19.66
C LYS A 131 4.98 7.46 -18.72
N ASP A 132 3.88 7.93 -18.12
CA ASP A 132 3.88 9.09 -17.20
C ASP A 132 4.02 8.67 -15.74
N THR A 133 4.12 7.35 -15.46
CA THR A 133 4.30 6.85 -14.09
C THR A 133 5.68 7.25 -13.58
N PRO A 134 5.77 7.94 -12.43
CA PRO A 134 7.06 8.33 -11.87
C PRO A 134 7.94 7.11 -11.58
N THR A 135 9.24 7.24 -11.85
CA THR A 135 10.22 6.21 -11.52
C THR A 135 10.50 6.27 -10.01
N PRO A 136 10.44 5.15 -9.29
CA PRO A 136 10.80 5.13 -7.88
C PRO A 136 12.29 5.39 -7.70
N PHE A 137 12.64 6.12 -6.62
CA PHE A 137 14.04 6.42 -6.25
C PHE A 137 14.64 5.29 -5.40
N LEU A 138 14.36 4.06 -5.77
CA LEU A 138 14.85 2.89 -5.04
C LEU A 138 16.08 2.33 -5.72
N ASP A 139 17.09 2.13 -4.95
CA ASP A 139 18.32 1.49 -5.41
C ASP A 139 18.25 -0.04 -5.30
#